data_2e4f05123b75e92a62b2a75e757cf079
#
_entry.id   2e4f05123b75e92a62b2a75e757cf079
#
_cell.length_a   1.000
_cell.length_b   1.000
_cell.length_c   1.000
_cell.angle_alpha   90.00
_cell.angle_beta   90.00
_cell.angle_gamma   90.00
#
_symmetry.space_group_name_H-M   'P 1'
#
loop_
_entity.id
_entity.type
_entity.pdbx_description
1 polymer ?
#
loop_
_entity_poly.entity_id
_entity_poly.type
_entity_poly.pdbx_seq_one_letter_code
_entity_poly.pdbx_strand_id
1 'polypeptide(L)'
;MRSQLVALLASMLLGAIPLAHGEEDPVELDVMSFNIRYGTADDGPDSWPHRQAMVADMLIQYMPDIIGMQETLEFQAAYLETAVPEYRWFGEGRKADLMGEQTAFLYNHDKVRPIKIGNFWLSETPDTPGSQSWDSALPRMVTWARFYHLDSQEMVTVYNTHFDHRGVKAREESAALLRDRIEEHAADEPIIVLGDFNAQAEEDRPWQLLVEGSRMEDAWLMAAETEGPAGTWGGFAPPDPDSSRIDWILISRHFDVAFCETVLYNQDGRYPSDHYPVYARLQWRPSGD
;
A
#
# COMPACT_ATOMS: atom_id res chain seq x y z
N MET A 1 -11.65 -45.00 -81.02
CA MET A 1 -12.19 -45.07 -79.64
C MET A 1 -11.26 -44.21 -78.77
N ARG A 2 -11.69 -42.99 -78.43
CA ARG A 2 -10.87 -42.04 -77.61
C ARG A 2 -11.41 -42.05 -76.18
N SER A 3 -10.58 -42.47 -75.23
CA SER A 3 -10.90 -42.38 -73.77
C SER A 3 -10.56 -40.99 -73.28
N GLN A 4 -11.56 -40.31 -72.70
CA GLN A 4 -11.38 -39.04 -71.98
C GLN A 4 -11.09 -39.34 -70.54
N LEU A 5 -9.94 -38.84 -70.03
CA LEU A 5 -9.60 -38.78 -68.63
C LEU A 5 -10.23 -37.52 -68.04
N VAL A 6 -11.09 -37.71 -67.07
CA VAL A 6 -11.62 -36.61 -66.25
C VAL A 6 -10.72 -36.43 -65.03
N ALA A 7 -10.04 -35.30 -64.90
CA ALA A 7 -9.28 -34.98 -63.72
C ALA A 7 -10.19 -34.23 -62.70
N LEU A 8 -10.37 -34.80 -61.53
CA LEU A 8 -11.02 -34.17 -60.40
C LEU A 8 -9.99 -33.32 -59.66
N LEU A 9 -10.15 -32.01 -59.68
CA LEU A 9 -9.43 -31.06 -58.80
C LEU A 9 -10.17 -31.02 -57.45
N ALA A 10 -9.57 -31.54 -56.41
CA ALA A 10 -10.02 -31.36 -55.03
C ALA A 10 -9.43 -30.06 -54.49
N SER A 11 -10.26 -29.02 -54.33
CA SER A 11 -9.91 -27.77 -53.68
C SER A 11 -9.91 -28.00 -52.16
N MET A 12 -8.73 -28.09 -51.53
CA MET A 12 -8.62 -27.99 -50.07
C MET A 12 -8.83 -26.54 -49.60
N LEU A 13 -9.94 -26.23 -49.01
CA LEU A 13 -10.13 -25.02 -48.22
C LEU A 13 -9.39 -25.22 -46.90
N LEU A 14 -8.22 -24.57 -46.75
CA LEU A 14 -7.60 -24.36 -45.46
C LEU A 14 -8.44 -23.29 -44.72
N GLY A 15 -9.32 -23.75 -43.83
CA GLY A 15 -9.94 -22.90 -42.84
C GLY A 15 -8.89 -22.37 -41.89
N ALA A 16 -8.66 -21.06 -41.90
CA ALA A 16 -7.88 -20.40 -40.86
C ALA A 16 -8.68 -20.52 -39.52
N ILE A 17 -8.16 -21.32 -38.58
CA ILE A 17 -8.63 -21.35 -37.20
C ILE A 17 -8.17 -20.03 -36.60
N PRO A 18 -9.08 -19.14 -36.12
CA PRO A 18 -8.66 -17.99 -35.36
C PRO A 18 -7.96 -18.52 -34.09
N LEU A 19 -6.69 -18.18 -33.92
CA LEU A 19 -6.01 -18.28 -32.64
C LEU A 19 -6.80 -17.38 -31.68
N ALA A 20 -7.54 -17.98 -30.75
CA ALA A 20 -8.04 -17.27 -29.60
C ALA A 20 -6.80 -16.74 -28.86
N HIS A 21 -6.58 -15.43 -28.89
CA HIS A 21 -5.70 -14.78 -27.94
C HIS A 21 -6.39 -15.02 -26.59
N GLY A 22 -5.84 -15.95 -25.78
CA GLY A 22 -6.19 -16.01 -24.38
C GLY A 22 -5.85 -14.62 -23.80
N GLU A 23 -6.82 -13.98 -23.16
CA GLU A 23 -6.51 -12.83 -22.31
C GLU A 23 -5.50 -13.34 -21.29
N GLU A 24 -4.30 -12.79 -21.30
CA GLU A 24 -3.32 -13.05 -20.25
C GLU A 24 -3.94 -12.54 -18.96
N ASP A 25 -3.84 -13.32 -17.87
CA ASP A 25 -4.30 -12.90 -16.55
C ASP A 25 -3.64 -11.55 -16.22
N PRO A 26 -4.39 -10.59 -15.69
CA PRO A 26 -3.82 -9.28 -15.36
C PRO A 26 -2.70 -9.46 -14.34
N VAL A 27 -1.60 -8.74 -14.54
CA VAL A 27 -0.48 -8.75 -13.59
C VAL A 27 -0.91 -7.98 -12.34
N GLU A 28 -0.82 -8.62 -11.21
CA GLU A 28 -1.27 -8.09 -9.91
C GLU A 28 -0.10 -7.52 -9.11
N LEU A 29 -0.40 -6.52 -8.28
CA LEU A 29 0.46 -5.94 -7.27
C LEU A 29 -0.32 -5.89 -5.95
N ASP A 30 0.10 -6.69 -4.99
CA ASP A 30 -0.54 -6.76 -3.68
C ASP A 30 0.14 -5.78 -2.71
N VAL A 31 -0.63 -4.84 -2.14
CA VAL A 31 -0.11 -3.82 -1.23
C VAL A 31 -0.86 -3.82 0.09
N MET A 32 -0.17 -3.41 1.16
CA MET A 32 -0.75 -3.32 2.49
C MET A 32 -0.31 -2.04 3.20
N SER A 33 -1.23 -1.34 3.85
CA SER A 33 -0.95 -0.31 4.85
C SER A 33 -1.18 -0.91 6.24
N PHE A 34 -0.18 -0.81 7.12
CA PHE A 34 -0.28 -1.43 8.43
C PHE A 34 0.42 -0.61 9.53
N ASN A 35 -0.36 0.08 10.36
CA ASN A 35 0.16 0.58 11.63
C ASN A 35 0.36 -0.62 12.56
N ILE A 36 1.64 -0.99 12.80
CA ILE A 36 2.00 -2.17 13.58
C ILE A 36 2.02 -1.94 15.09
N ARG A 37 1.62 -0.78 15.54
CA ARG A 37 1.68 -0.30 16.93
C ARG A 37 3.11 -0.20 17.46
N TYR A 38 3.43 0.89 18.10
CA TYR A 38 4.73 1.24 18.68
C TYR A 38 5.27 0.15 19.62
N GLY A 39 6.41 -0.43 19.27
CA GLY A 39 6.89 -1.67 19.87
C GLY A 39 7.34 -1.58 21.33
N THR A 40 7.49 -0.36 21.88
CA THR A 40 7.80 -0.13 23.31
C THR A 40 6.63 0.46 24.09
N ALA A 41 5.42 0.48 23.52
CA ALA A 41 4.22 0.86 24.23
C ALA A 41 3.92 -0.13 25.36
N ASP A 42 3.44 0.40 26.50
CA ASP A 42 3.02 -0.42 27.64
C ASP A 42 1.56 -0.87 27.42
N ASP A 43 1.37 -1.79 26.51
CA ASP A 43 0.05 -2.34 26.15
C ASP A 43 -0.27 -3.64 26.92
N GLY A 44 0.48 -3.92 28.01
CA GLY A 44 0.24 -5.10 28.85
C GLY A 44 0.26 -6.41 28.05
N PRO A 45 -0.87 -7.16 27.99
CA PRO A 45 -0.95 -8.40 27.22
C PRO A 45 -0.72 -8.24 25.71
N ASP A 46 -0.96 -7.04 25.16
CA ASP A 46 -0.86 -6.72 23.75
C ASP A 46 0.46 -6.01 23.39
N SER A 47 1.43 -5.96 24.34
CA SER A 47 2.78 -5.50 24.08
C SER A 47 3.46 -6.33 22.98
N TRP A 48 4.36 -5.71 22.22
CA TRP A 48 5.02 -6.30 21.05
C TRP A 48 5.53 -7.74 21.24
N PRO A 49 6.23 -8.12 22.34
CA PRO A 49 6.72 -9.49 22.51
C PRO A 49 5.60 -10.56 22.50
N HIS A 50 4.37 -10.18 22.81
CA HIS A 50 3.22 -11.09 22.87
C HIS A 50 2.45 -11.19 21.54
N ARG A 51 2.70 -10.29 20.59
CA ARG A 51 1.99 -10.24 19.28
C ARG A 51 2.91 -10.34 18.06
N GLN A 52 4.23 -10.24 18.23
CA GLN A 52 5.17 -10.26 17.11
C GLN A 52 5.05 -11.52 16.23
N ALA A 53 4.81 -12.69 16.81
CA ALA A 53 4.60 -13.92 16.05
C ALA A 53 3.29 -13.88 15.27
N MET A 54 2.22 -13.34 15.87
CA MET A 54 0.93 -13.17 15.22
C MET A 54 1.02 -12.21 14.02
N VAL A 55 1.81 -11.13 14.10
CA VAL A 55 2.09 -10.23 12.99
C VAL A 55 2.80 -11.00 11.87
N ALA A 56 3.82 -11.79 12.19
CA ALA A 56 4.54 -12.59 11.20
C ALA A 56 3.64 -13.64 10.53
N ASP A 57 2.80 -14.35 11.31
CA ASP A 57 1.86 -15.34 10.79
C ASP A 57 0.83 -14.72 9.83
N MET A 58 0.32 -13.53 10.16
CA MET A 58 -0.55 -12.77 9.28
C MET A 58 0.15 -12.40 7.97
N LEU A 59 1.39 -11.90 8.05
CA LEU A 59 2.16 -11.56 6.84
C LEU A 59 2.45 -12.78 5.97
N ILE A 60 2.70 -13.95 6.56
CA ILE A 60 2.86 -15.22 5.82
C ILE A 60 1.55 -15.62 5.12
N GLN A 61 0.42 -15.36 5.73
CA GLN A 61 -0.88 -15.71 5.14
C GLN A 61 -1.24 -14.82 3.94
N TYR A 62 -0.98 -13.51 4.03
CA TYR A 62 -1.36 -12.53 3.01
C TYR A 62 -0.27 -12.32 1.94
N MET A 63 0.99 -12.38 2.33
CA MET A 63 2.17 -12.21 1.48
C MET A 63 2.11 -10.99 0.53
N PRO A 64 1.75 -9.77 0.99
CA PRO A 64 1.73 -8.59 0.13
C PRO A 64 3.12 -8.31 -0.48
N ASP A 65 3.16 -7.77 -1.70
CA ASP A 65 4.41 -7.41 -2.37
C ASP A 65 5.09 -6.21 -1.71
N ILE A 66 4.29 -5.23 -1.28
CA ILE A 66 4.75 -4.00 -0.62
C ILE A 66 3.87 -3.69 0.60
N ILE A 67 4.51 -3.46 1.74
CA ILE A 67 3.84 -3.11 3.00
C ILE A 67 4.39 -1.76 3.47
N GLY A 68 3.54 -0.77 3.61
CA GLY A 68 3.83 0.47 4.33
C GLY A 68 3.51 0.27 5.81
N MET A 69 4.53 0.25 6.65
CA MET A 69 4.35 0.10 8.10
C MET A 69 4.46 1.44 8.81
N GLN A 70 3.58 1.73 9.76
CA GLN A 70 3.61 2.91 10.61
C GLN A 70 3.90 2.51 12.07
N GLU A 71 4.34 3.46 12.89
CA GLU A 71 4.79 3.27 14.28
C GLU A 71 5.96 2.28 14.45
N THR A 72 6.60 1.92 13.37
CA THR A 72 7.62 0.88 13.35
C THR A 72 8.91 1.33 14.04
N LEU A 73 9.44 0.48 14.91
CA LEU A 73 10.80 0.59 15.41
C LEU A 73 11.72 -0.41 14.69
N GLU A 74 13.00 -0.08 14.58
CA GLU A 74 14.01 -0.90 13.90
C GLU A 74 13.94 -2.39 14.32
N PHE A 75 13.85 -2.68 15.62
CA PHE A 75 13.81 -4.06 16.12
C PHE A 75 12.55 -4.82 15.72
N GLN A 76 11.41 -4.10 15.48
CA GLN A 76 10.18 -4.71 14.97
C GLN A 76 10.35 -5.12 13.50
N ALA A 77 10.85 -4.21 12.67
CA ALA A 77 11.11 -4.49 11.25
C ALA A 77 12.17 -5.62 11.09
N ALA A 78 13.26 -5.58 11.86
CA ALA A 78 14.29 -6.62 11.85
C ALA A 78 13.75 -7.99 12.30
N TYR A 79 12.84 -8.03 13.28
CA TYR A 79 12.17 -9.27 13.65
C TYR A 79 11.35 -9.84 12.50
N LEU A 80 10.54 -9.00 11.82
CA LEU A 80 9.70 -9.43 10.71
C LEU A 80 10.53 -9.93 9.52
N GLU A 81 11.62 -9.24 9.16
CA GLU A 81 12.56 -9.71 8.12
C GLU A 81 13.18 -11.08 8.48
N THR A 82 13.44 -11.33 9.77
CA THR A 82 13.98 -12.62 10.22
C THR A 82 12.92 -13.72 10.24
N ALA A 83 11.69 -13.37 10.64
CA ALA A 83 10.59 -14.32 10.77
C ALA A 83 9.98 -14.72 9.42
N VAL A 84 10.03 -13.82 8.42
CA VAL A 84 9.49 -14.03 7.06
C VAL A 84 10.61 -13.73 6.05
N PRO A 85 11.42 -14.73 5.68
CA PRO A 85 12.64 -14.53 4.88
C PRO A 85 12.45 -13.96 3.48
N GLU A 86 11.24 -13.99 2.95
CA GLU A 86 10.85 -13.40 1.66
C GLU A 86 10.90 -11.87 1.70
N TYR A 87 10.84 -11.28 2.89
CA TYR A 87 10.83 -9.83 3.05
C TYR A 87 12.22 -9.24 3.31
N ARG A 88 12.36 -7.98 2.89
CA ARG A 88 13.41 -7.04 3.28
C ARG A 88 12.76 -5.75 3.70
N TRP A 89 13.43 -4.96 4.51
CA TRP A 89 12.90 -3.68 4.96
C TRP A 89 13.89 -2.53 4.80
N PHE A 90 13.36 -1.32 4.79
CA PHE A 90 14.13 -0.08 4.95
C PHE A 90 13.23 0.99 5.57
N GLY A 91 13.86 1.93 6.25
CA GLY A 91 13.23 3.08 6.88
C GLY A 91 14.22 3.84 7.73
N GLU A 92 13.90 5.09 8.03
CA GLU A 92 14.64 5.94 8.96
C GLU A 92 13.67 6.51 9.99
N GLY A 93 14.17 6.80 11.20
CA GLY A 93 13.36 7.35 12.26
C GLY A 93 13.05 8.82 12.04
N ARG A 94 11.89 9.24 12.51
CA ARG A 94 11.35 10.60 12.31
C ARG A 94 12.08 11.73 13.04
N LYS A 95 12.97 11.42 14.01
CA LYS A 95 13.70 12.43 14.79
C LYS A 95 14.89 13.01 14.02
N ALA A 96 15.45 14.12 14.52
CA ALA A 96 16.59 14.78 13.89
C ALA A 96 17.87 13.92 13.82
N ASP A 97 17.99 12.95 14.72
CA ASP A 97 19.06 11.94 14.74
C ASP A 97 18.72 10.68 13.92
N LEU A 98 17.61 10.71 13.18
CA LEU A 98 17.04 9.61 12.39
C LEU A 98 16.66 8.38 13.22
N MET A 99 16.44 8.56 14.52
CA MET A 99 16.00 7.53 15.44
C MET A 99 14.49 7.63 15.72
N GLY A 100 13.96 6.62 16.38
CA GLY A 100 12.55 6.55 16.81
C GLY A 100 11.65 5.86 15.81
N GLU A 101 10.38 6.21 15.83
CA GLU A 101 9.37 5.63 14.94
C GLU A 101 9.65 5.98 13.47
N GLN A 102 9.36 5.00 12.63
CA GLN A 102 9.55 5.04 11.20
C GLN A 102 8.21 4.86 10.47
N THR A 103 8.12 5.40 9.28
CA THR A 103 7.21 4.97 8.24
C THR A 103 7.97 4.01 7.32
N ALA A 104 8.27 2.81 7.83
CA ALA A 104 9.12 1.85 7.14
C ALA A 104 8.39 1.12 6.03
N PHE A 105 9.15 0.63 5.05
CA PHE A 105 8.66 -0.36 4.10
C PHE A 105 9.19 -1.74 4.44
N LEU A 106 8.30 -2.73 4.35
CA LEU A 106 8.63 -4.14 4.25
C LEU A 106 8.19 -4.60 2.85
N TYR A 107 9.05 -5.30 2.11
CA TYR A 107 8.75 -5.67 0.71
C TYR A 107 9.23 -7.08 0.39
N ASN A 108 8.45 -7.78 -0.41
CA ASN A 108 8.79 -9.09 -0.93
C ASN A 108 9.87 -8.94 -2.00
N HIS A 109 11.11 -9.36 -1.67
CA HIS A 109 12.24 -9.19 -2.55
C HIS A 109 12.23 -10.11 -3.78
N ASP A 110 11.33 -11.10 -3.86
CA ASP A 110 11.12 -11.92 -5.04
C ASP A 110 10.11 -11.31 -6.02
N LYS A 111 9.38 -10.26 -5.58
CA LYS A 111 8.36 -9.57 -6.37
C LYS A 111 8.77 -8.16 -6.78
N VAL A 112 9.42 -7.42 -5.89
CA VAL A 112 9.78 -6.01 -6.14
C VAL A 112 11.21 -5.69 -5.76
N ARG A 113 11.77 -4.64 -6.38
CA ARG A 113 13.10 -4.08 -6.06
C ARG A 113 13.00 -2.57 -5.84
N PRO A 114 13.37 -2.04 -4.68
CA PRO A 114 13.50 -0.61 -4.50
C PRO A 114 14.70 -0.09 -5.31
N ILE A 115 14.44 0.86 -6.23
CA ILE A 115 15.47 1.43 -7.11
C ILE A 115 15.92 2.80 -6.60
N LYS A 116 15.00 3.54 -5.96
CA LYS A 116 15.28 4.83 -5.34
C LYS A 116 14.45 4.95 -4.07
N ILE A 117 15.07 5.47 -3.02
CA ILE A 117 14.46 5.65 -1.70
C ILE A 117 14.70 7.09 -1.26
N GLY A 118 13.77 7.66 -0.51
CA GLY A 118 13.93 8.97 0.11
C GLY A 118 12.92 9.20 1.23
N ASN A 119 13.17 10.27 1.97
CA ASN A 119 12.32 10.73 3.06
C ASN A 119 12.08 12.23 2.95
N PHE A 120 10.99 12.71 3.49
CA PHE A 120 10.77 14.11 3.80
C PHE A 120 9.88 14.26 5.03
N TRP A 121 10.00 15.37 5.74
CA TRP A 121 9.23 15.64 6.95
C TRP A 121 7.97 16.45 6.62
N LEU A 122 6.89 16.15 7.31
CA LEU A 122 5.62 16.85 7.17
C LEU A 122 5.66 18.13 8.01
N SER A 123 6.32 19.14 7.43
CA SER A 123 6.58 20.45 8.06
C SER A 123 6.82 21.53 7.00
N GLU A 124 6.93 22.79 7.43
CA GLU A 124 7.32 23.93 6.58
C GLU A 124 8.77 23.83 6.07
N THR A 125 9.58 22.93 6.62
CA THR A 125 10.95 22.63 6.19
C THR A 125 11.14 21.14 5.92
N PRO A 126 10.50 20.59 4.87
CA PRO A 126 10.39 19.15 4.66
C PRO A 126 11.72 18.41 4.47
N ASP A 127 12.75 19.09 4.01
CA ASP A 127 14.07 18.50 3.78
C ASP A 127 14.97 18.54 5.04
N THR A 128 14.45 19.01 6.19
CA THR A 128 15.18 19.08 7.46
C THR A 128 14.76 17.92 8.37
N PRO A 129 15.67 16.96 8.66
CA PRO A 129 15.36 15.84 9.55
C PRO A 129 14.85 16.28 10.92
N GLY A 130 13.76 15.66 11.37
CA GLY A 130 13.13 15.93 12.66
C GLY A 130 12.37 17.25 12.73
N SER A 131 12.20 17.96 11.61
CA SER A 131 11.42 19.21 11.60
C SER A 131 9.96 18.95 11.96
N GLN A 132 9.37 19.94 12.62
CA GLN A 132 8.00 19.92 13.11
C GLN A 132 7.40 21.31 12.96
N SER A 133 6.20 21.42 12.42
CA SER A 133 5.52 22.68 12.16
C SER A 133 4.04 22.61 12.48
N TRP A 134 3.36 23.75 12.33
CA TRP A 134 1.94 23.92 12.60
C TRP A 134 1.58 23.55 14.04
N ASP A 135 0.50 22.83 14.24
CA ASP A 135 0.06 22.32 15.55
C ASP A 135 0.43 20.83 15.78
N SER A 136 1.39 20.30 15.01
CA SER A 136 1.82 18.91 15.14
C SER A 136 2.36 18.60 16.54
N ALA A 137 1.90 17.52 17.14
CA ALA A 137 2.37 17.07 18.46
C ALA A 137 3.76 16.42 18.40
N LEU A 138 4.13 15.86 17.26
CA LEU A 138 5.36 15.11 17.04
C LEU A 138 5.88 15.36 15.61
N PRO A 139 7.20 15.23 15.35
CA PRO A 139 7.68 15.17 13.99
C PRO A 139 7.00 14.04 13.23
N ARG A 140 6.52 14.34 12.02
CA ARG A 140 5.90 13.37 11.12
C ARG A 140 6.63 13.38 9.80
N MET A 141 6.62 12.25 9.10
CA MET A 141 7.41 12.09 7.90
C MET A 141 6.70 11.19 6.89
N VAL A 142 7.22 11.24 5.69
CA VAL A 142 6.91 10.31 4.60
C VAL A 142 8.20 9.61 4.22
N THR A 143 8.18 8.30 4.15
CA THR A 143 9.17 7.50 3.43
C THR A 143 8.59 7.17 2.07
N TRP A 144 9.38 7.27 1.01
CA TRP A 144 8.95 6.89 -0.32
C TRP A 144 10.00 6.06 -1.02
N ALA A 145 9.55 5.22 -1.94
CA ALA A 145 10.44 4.47 -2.80
C ALA A 145 9.84 4.31 -4.20
N ARG A 146 10.73 4.29 -5.19
CA ARG A 146 10.40 3.84 -6.52
C ARG A 146 10.78 2.38 -6.64
N PHE A 147 9.77 1.52 -6.77
CA PHE A 147 9.94 0.09 -6.92
C PHE A 147 9.88 -0.32 -8.40
N TYR A 148 10.70 -1.30 -8.76
CA TYR A 148 10.56 -2.06 -9.99
C TYR A 148 9.81 -3.36 -9.65
N HIS A 149 8.67 -3.57 -10.27
CA HIS A 149 7.88 -4.79 -10.13
C HIS A 149 8.36 -5.83 -11.15
N LEU A 150 8.74 -7.03 -10.69
CA LEU A 150 9.44 -7.99 -11.52
C LEU A 150 8.54 -8.67 -12.55
N ASP A 151 7.28 -8.92 -12.20
CA ASP A 151 6.34 -9.64 -13.06
C ASP A 151 5.79 -8.70 -14.17
N SER A 152 5.37 -7.46 -13.84
CA SER A 152 4.92 -6.49 -14.84
C SER A 152 6.04 -5.81 -15.61
N GLN A 153 7.26 -5.79 -15.06
CA GLN A 153 8.40 -5.00 -15.55
C GLN A 153 8.16 -3.48 -15.51
N GLU A 154 7.22 -3.05 -14.69
CA GLU A 154 6.83 -1.64 -14.53
C GLU A 154 7.45 -1.02 -13.28
N MET A 155 7.50 0.31 -13.27
CA MET A 155 7.94 1.10 -12.12
C MET A 155 6.72 1.68 -11.42
N VAL A 156 6.74 1.68 -10.09
CA VAL A 156 5.72 2.34 -9.26
C VAL A 156 6.40 3.13 -8.15
N THR A 157 5.95 4.36 -7.92
CA THR A 157 6.38 5.15 -6.76
C THR A 157 5.37 4.97 -5.64
N VAL A 158 5.86 4.52 -4.47
CA VAL A 158 5.02 4.28 -3.29
C VAL A 158 5.46 5.20 -2.18
N TYR A 159 4.49 5.90 -1.59
CA TYR A 159 4.64 6.74 -0.40
C TYR A 159 4.05 6.03 0.80
N ASN A 160 4.72 6.09 1.94
CA ASN A 160 4.22 5.61 3.23
C ASN A 160 4.29 6.72 4.26
N THR A 161 3.19 7.00 4.94
CA THR A 161 3.08 8.13 5.87
C THR A 161 2.35 7.76 7.16
N HIS A 162 2.56 8.60 8.20
CA HIS A 162 1.78 8.58 9.43
C HIS A 162 1.54 10.04 9.86
N PHE A 163 0.33 10.55 9.68
CA PHE A 163 -0.04 11.92 9.99
C PHE A 163 -0.14 12.17 11.50
N ASP A 164 -0.22 13.42 11.89
CA ASP A 164 -0.27 13.77 13.33
C ASP A 164 -1.64 13.42 13.95
N HIS A 165 -1.60 12.74 15.10
CA HIS A 165 -2.78 12.27 15.81
C HIS A 165 -3.54 13.36 16.57
N ARG A 166 -2.97 14.57 16.72
CA ARG A 166 -3.60 15.69 17.47
C ARG A 166 -3.83 16.92 16.61
N GLY A 167 -2.83 17.34 15.86
CA GLY A 167 -2.82 18.58 15.10
C GLY A 167 -3.75 18.51 13.89
N VAL A 168 -4.89 19.18 13.93
CA VAL A 168 -5.83 19.24 12.79
C VAL A 168 -5.18 19.98 11.63
N LYS A 169 -4.60 21.17 11.90
CA LYS A 169 -3.91 21.93 10.86
C LYS A 169 -2.69 21.16 10.33
N ALA A 170 -1.95 20.47 11.19
CA ALA A 170 -0.82 19.66 10.77
C ALA A 170 -1.25 18.56 9.78
N ARG A 171 -2.39 17.91 9.99
CA ARG A 171 -2.93 16.91 9.04
C ARG A 171 -3.31 17.53 7.70
N GLU A 172 -4.01 18.67 7.72
CA GLU A 172 -4.41 19.37 6.49
C GLU A 172 -3.21 19.83 5.67
N GLU A 173 -2.25 20.47 6.29
CA GLU A 173 -1.03 20.95 5.64
C GLU A 173 -0.11 19.79 5.19
N SER A 174 -0.08 18.68 5.94
CA SER A 174 0.60 17.45 5.55
C SER A 174 0.00 16.84 4.30
N ALA A 175 -1.33 16.83 4.19
CA ALA A 175 -2.02 16.36 3.00
C ALA A 175 -1.74 17.26 1.78
N ALA A 176 -1.72 18.59 1.98
CA ALA A 176 -1.38 19.54 0.92
C ALA A 176 0.07 19.33 0.44
N LEU A 177 1.04 19.22 1.36
CA LEU A 177 2.44 18.96 1.04
C LEU A 177 2.63 17.63 0.30
N LEU A 178 1.96 16.57 0.76
CA LEU A 178 2.04 15.25 0.11
C LEU A 178 1.43 15.31 -1.29
N ARG A 179 0.30 15.99 -1.47
CA ARG A 179 -0.30 16.24 -2.79
C ARG A 179 0.66 16.97 -3.72
N ASP A 180 1.29 18.04 -3.26
CA ASP A 180 2.26 18.79 -4.06
C ASP A 180 3.41 17.89 -4.53
N ARG A 181 3.95 17.03 -3.65
CA ARG A 181 4.99 16.05 -3.99
C ARG A 181 4.50 15.01 -5.01
N ILE A 182 3.24 14.58 -4.93
CA ILE A 182 2.63 13.67 -5.90
C ILE A 182 2.49 14.36 -7.27
N GLU A 183 2.07 15.62 -7.31
CA GLU A 183 1.88 16.37 -8.54
C GLU A 183 3.20 16.75 -9.24
N GLU A 184 4.35 16.68 -8.55
CA GLU A 184 5.68 16.84 -9.16
C GLU A 184 6.04 15.69 -10.12
N HIS A 185 5.38 14.53 -10.00
CA HIS A 185 5.60 13.38 -10.88
C HIS A 185 4.94 13.56 -12.24
N ALA A 186 5.53 12.92 -13.26
CA ALA A 186 4.91 12.86 -14.57
C ALA A 186 3.51 12.21 -14.51
N ALA A 187 2.61 12.64 -15.40
CA ALA A 187 1.22 12.17 -15.40
C ALA A 187 1.07 10.66 -15.68
N ASP A 188 2.07 10.08 -16.33
CA ASP A 188 2.17 8.66 -16.68
C ASP A 188 2.97 7.83 -15.67
N GLU A 189 3.37 8.42 -14.53
CA GLU A 189 4.03 7.68 -13.46
C GLU A 189 3.00 7.06 -12.51
N PRO A 190 3.01 5.72 -12.33
CA PRO A 190 2.15 5.03 -11.38
C PRO A 190 2.54 5.38 -9.94
N ILE A 191 1.55 5.74 -9.11
CA ILE A 191 1.75 6.17 -7.73
C ILE A 191 0.78 5.44 -6.81
N ILE A 192 1.27 5.04 -5.64
CA ILE A 192 0.49 4.49 -4.53
C ILE A 192 0.86 5.26 -3.27
N VAL A 193 -0.12 5.55 -2.41
CA VAL A 193 0.10 6.11 -1.08
C VAL A 193 -0.51 5.18 -0.04
N LEU A 194 0.31 4.79 0.93
CA LEU A 194 -0.06 3.96 2.07
C LEU A 194 0.07 4.80 3.34
N GLY A 195 -0.83 4.67 4.29
CA GLY A 195 -0.64 5.40 5.53
C GLY A 195 -1.75 5.27 6.56
N ASP A 196 -1.37 5.60 7.80
CA ASP A 196 -2.26 6.04 8.86
C ASP A 196 -2.34 7.57 8.80
N PHE A 197 -3.47 8.08 8.34
CA PHE A 197 -3.67 9.51 8.14
C PHE A 197 -4.26 10.20 9.38
N ASN A 198 -4.63 9.44 10.42
CA ASN A 198 -5.27 9.97 11.63
C ASN A 198 -6.47 10.91 11.31
N ALA A 199 -7.15 10.67 10.22
CA ALA A 199 -8.25 11.47 9.69
C ALA A 199 -9.31 10.53 9.09
N GLN A 200 -10.58 10.86 9.28
CA GLN A 200 -11.70 10.08 8.75
C GLN A 200 -11.78 10.23 7.23
N ALA A 201 -11.73 9.11 6.54
CA ALA A 201 -11.93 9.07 5.09
C ALA A 201 -13.31 9.62 4.70
N GLU A 202 -13.37 10.28 3.53
CA GLU A 202 -14.57 10.89 2.95
C GLU A 202 -15.12 12.10 3.71
N GLU A 203 -14.78 12.28 5.00
CA GLU A 203 -15.30 13.35 5.84
C GLU A 203 -14.27 14.46 6.09
N ASP A 204 -13.03 14.06 6.47
CA ASP A 204 -12.03 15.03 6.91
C ASP A 204 -11.26 15.67 5.75
N ARG A 205 -10.82 16.91 6.00
CA ARG A 205 -10.11 17.72 5.02
C ARG A 205 -8.86 17.05 4.41
N PRO A 206 -8.02 16.29 5.15
CA PRO A 206 -6.89 15.58 4.56
C PRO A 206 -7.29 14.64 3.43
N TRP A 207 -8.35 13.87 3.60
CA TRP A 207 -8.85 12.97 2.56
C TRP A 207 -9.33 13.77 1.32
N GLN A 208 -10.12 14.81 1.53
CA GLN A 208 -10.58 15.67 0.45
C GLN A 208 -9.42 16.26 -0.35
N LEU A 209 -8.37 16.74 0.34
CA LEU A 209 -7.19 17.30 -0.31
C LEU A 209 -6.43 16.27 -1.17
N LEU A 210 -6.36 15.03 -0.72
CA LEU A 210 -5.61 13.98 -1.41
C LEU A 210 -6.40 13.29 -2.52
N VAL A 211 -7.75 13.32 -2.46
CA VAL A 211 -8.62 12.59 -3.39
C VAL A 211 -9.40 13.53 -4.29
N GLU A 212 -10.11 14.54 -3.73
CA GLU A 212 -10.99 15.40 -4.53
C GLU A 212 -10.21 16.32 -5.47
N GLY A 213 -10.46 16.15 -6.77
CA GLY A 213 -9.79 16.94 -7.81
C GLY A 213 -8.27 16.72 -7.89
N SER A 214 -7.76 15.63 -7.34
CA SER A 214 -6.39 15.17 -7.48
C SER A 214 -6.29 14.05 -8.52
N ARG A 215 -5.08 13.53 -8.73
CA ARG A 215 -4.84 12.35 -9.57
C ARG A 215 -4.94 11.02 -8.81
N MET A 216 -5.28 11.07 -7.52
CA MET A 216 -5.36 9.90 -6.66
C MET A 216 -6.82 9.50 -6.42
N GLU A 217 -7.04 8.20 -6.34
CA GLU A 217 -8.33 7.56 -6.06
C GLU A 217 -8.17 6.69 -4.80
N ASP A 218 -9.23 6.56 -4.02
CA ASP A 218 -9.24 5.74 -2.81
C ASP A 218 -9.50 4.27 -3.18
N ALA A 219 -8.56 3.38 -2.88
CA ALA A 219 -8.63 1.98 -3.27
C ALA A 219 -9.87 1.27 -2.70
N TRP A 220 -10.29 1.61 -1.48
CA TRP A 220 -11.50 1.06 -0.87
C TRP A 220 -12.75 1.39 -1.69
N LEU A 221 -12.86 2.63 -2.17
CA LEU A 221 -14.01 3.08 -2.96
C LEU A 221 -13.97 2.59 -4.40
N MET A 222 -12.78 2.31 -4.93
CA MET A 222 -12.58 1.83 -6.31
C MET A 222 -12.63 0.32 -6.45
N ALA A 223 -12.58 -0.43 -5.34
CA ALA A 223 -12.50 -1.88 -5.35
C ALA A 223 -13.73 -2.52 -5.98
N ALA A 224 -13.51 -3.52 -6.85
CA ALA A 224 -14.56 -4.34 -7.41
C ALA A 224 -15.23 -5.21 -6.33
N GLU A 225 -14.46 -5.60 -5.30
CA GLU A 225 -14.91 -6.36 -4.15
C GLU A 225 -14.22 -5.84 -2.89
N THR A 226 -14.97 -5.71 -1.79
CA THR A 226 -14.43 -5.33 -0.48
C THR A 226 -14.76 -6.37 0.57
N GLU A 227 -13.84 -6.56 1.55
CA GLU A 227 -14.07 -7.44 2.69
C GLU A 227 -13.70 -6.74 4.02
N GLY A 228 -14.38 -7.13 5.10
CA GLY A 228 -14.20 -6.53 6.42
C GLY A 228 -14.99 -5.22 6.63
N PRO A 229 -14.84 -4.57 7.79
CA PRO A 229 -15.47 -3.28 8.09
C PRO A 229 -14.75 -2.14 7.36
N ALA A 230 -15.42 -1.00 7.17
CA ALA A 230 -14.74 0.19 6.66
C ALA A 230 -13.74 0.77 7.70
N GLY A 231 -14.08 0.72 8.99
CA GLY A 231 -13.23 1.24 10.06
C GLY A 231 -11.95 0.43 10.25
N THR A 232 -10.83 1.13 10.47
CA THR A 232 -9.49 0.54 10.56
C THR A 232 -8.86 0.59 11.96
N TRP A 233 -9.40 1.40 12.87
CA TRP A 233 -8.92 1.48 14.24
C TRP A 233 -9.74 0.58 15.18
N GLY A 234 -9.08 -0.37 15.85
CA GLY A 234 -9.73 -1.37 16.70
C GLY A 234 -9.34 -1.31 18.17
N GLY A 235 -8.21 -0.71 18.54
CA GLY A 235 -7.73 -0.67 19.93
C GLY A 235 -7.51 -2.06 20.53
N PHE A 236 -7.04 -3.04 19.72
CA PHE A 236 -6.89 -4.47 20.07
C PHE A 236 -8.22 -5.19 20.40
N ALA A 237 -9.35 -4.63 20.03
CA ALA A 237 -10.68 -5.19 20.28
C ALA A 237 -11.33 -5.69 18.98
N PRO A 238 -12.42 -6.47 19.05
CA PRO A 238 -13.22 -6.80 17.86
C PRO A 238 -13.74 -5.55 17.14
N PRO A 239 -13.98 -5.62 15.80
CA PRO A 239 -14.40 -4.46 15.04
C PRO A 239 -15.68 -3.82 15.56
N ASP A 240 -15.63 -2.50 15.67
CA ASP A 240 -16.77 -1.64 15.98
C ASP A 240 -17.29 -1.07 14.65
N PRO A 241 -18.59 -1.22 14.32
CA PRO A 241 -19.17 -0.68 13.10
C PRO A 241 -19.08 0.86 13.00
N ASP A 242 -18.93 1.54 14.14
CA ASP A 242 -18.79 3.00 14.22
C ASP A 242 -17.30 3.44 14.24
N SER A 243 -16.37 2.51 14.06
CA SER A 243 -14.94 2.81 14.05
C SER A 243 -14.54 3.63 12.83
N SER A 244 -13.61 4.55 13.02
CA SER A 244 -13.08 5.42 11.99
C SER A 244 -12.19 4.69 10.99
N ARG A 245 -12.33 5.03 9.69
CA ARG A 245 -11.43 4.60 8.62
C ARG A 245 -10.32 5.64 8.48
N ILE A 246 -9.21 5.43 9.17
CA ILE A 246 -8.08 6.36 9.24
C ILE A 246 -6.82 5.86 8.54
N ASP A 247 -6.77 4.59 8.21
CA ASP A 247 -5.72 3.98 7.38
C ASP A 247 -6.25 3.82 5.95
N TRP A 248 -5.53 4.37 4.97
CA TRP A 248 -5.97 4.38 3.58
C TRP A 248 -4.88 3.88 2.65
N ILE A 249 -5.33 3.35 1.49
CA ILE A 249 -4.54 3.11 0.30
C ILE A 249 -5.09 4.01 -0.79
N LEU A 250 -4.27 4.93 -1.30
CA LEU A 250 -4.62 5.75 -2.45
C LEU A 250 -3.79 5.31 -3.65
N ILE A 251 -4.42 5.30 -4.82
CA ILE A 251 -3.81 4.86 -6.06
C ILE A 251 -3.99 5.90 -7.16
N SER A 252 -3.05 5.97 -8.08
CA SER A 252 -3.24 6.72 -9.31
C SER A 252 -4.01 5.88 -10.34
N ARG A 253 -4.56 6.54 -11.37
CA ARG A 253 -5.37 5.94 -12.45
C ARG A 253 -4.75 4.76 -13.21
N HIS A 254 -3.51 4.39 -12.91
CA HIS A 254 -2.78 3.30 -13.56
C HIS A 254 -3.18 1.91 -13.07
N PHE A 255 -4.05 1.86 -12.07
CA PHE A 255 -4.49 0.62 -11.46
C PHE A 255 -6.01 0.48 -11.47
N ASP A 256 -6.49 -0.74 -11.68
CA ASP A 256 -7.79 -1.20 -11.22
C ASP A 256 -7.62 -1.86 -9.85
N VAL A 257 -8.64 -1.78 -9.00
CA VAL A 257 -8.63 -2.44 -7.69
C VAL A 257 -9.53 -3.65 -7.77
N ALA A 258 -8.93 -4.84 -7.87
CA ALA A 258 -9.69 -6.08 -7.92
C ALA A 258 -10.33 -6.40 -6.56
N PHE A 259 -9.60 -6.10 -5.47
CA PHE A 259 -10.03 -6.43 -4.11
C PHE A 259 -9.42 -5.45 -3.11
N CYS A 260 -10.18 -5.07 -2.07
CA CYS A 260 -9.68 -4.30 -0.95
C CYS A 260 -10.27 -4.85 0.36
N GLU A 261 -9.43 -5.04 1.38
CA GLU A 261 -9.82 -5.67 2.64
C GLU A 261 -9.32 -4.88 3.84
N THR A 262 -10.19 -4.70 4.83
CA THR A 262 -9.76 -4.41 6.21
C THR A 262 -9.55 -5.73 6.92
N VAL A 263 -8.28 -6.08 7.13
CA VAL A 263 -7.85 -7.42 7.56
C VAL A 263 -8.18 -7.67 9.03
N LEU A 264 -9.11 -8.58 9.30
CA LEU A 264 -9.53 -8.96 10.65
C LEU A 264 -8.79 -10.22 11.16
N TYR A 265 -7.52 -10.37 10.77
CA TYR A 265 -6.72 -11.47 11.28
C TYR A 265 -6.64 -11.43 12.82
N ASN A 266 -6.90 -12.56 13.44
CA ASN A 266 -6.77 -12.70 14.89
C ASN A 266 -6.39 -14.14 15.27
N GLN A 267 -5.81 -14.31 16.45
CA GLN A 267 -5.57 -15.61 17.07
C GLN A 267 -6.26 -15.62 18.42
N ASP A 268 -7.25 -16.50 18.58
CA ASP A 268 -8.04 -16.65 19.81
C ASP A 268 -8.66 -15.31 20.29
N GLY A 269 -9.10 -14.47 19.38
CA GLY A 269 -9.70 -13.16 19.65
C GLY A 269 -8.71 -12.05 19.98
N ARG A 270 -7.41 -12.28 19.82
CA ARG A 270 -6.35 -11.27 19.94
C ARG A 270 -5.92 -10.80 18.56
N TYR A 271 -5.70 -9.51 18.44
CA TYR A 271 -5.34 -8.86 17.17
C TYR A 271 -3.84 -8.51 17.10
N PRO A 272 -3.24 -8.51 15.88
CA PRO A 272 -1.80 -8.23 15.71
C PRO A 272 -1.42 -6.78 16.02
N SER A 273 -2.38 -5.84 15.99
CA SER A 273 -2.21 -4.42 16.29
C SER A 273 -3.50 -3.82 16.83
N ASP A 274 -3.44 -2.58 17.31
CA ASP A 274 -4.61 -1.76 17.63
C ASP A 274 -5.24 -1.12 16.36
N HIS A 275 -4.59 -1.24 15.21
CA HIS A 275 -5.13 -1.00 13.89
C HIS A 275 -5.33 -2.30 13.12
N TYR A 276 -6.36 -2.35 12.28
CA TYR A 276 -6.54 -3.40 11.30
C TYR A 276 -5.78 -3.03 10.02
N PRO A 277 -4.93 -3.92 9.46
CA PRO A 277 -4.27 -3.64 8.20
C PRO A 277 -5.28 -3.44 7.07
N VAL A 278 -4.96 -2.54 6.15
CA VAL A 278 -5.68 -2.40 4.88
C VAL A 278 -4.86 -3.07 3.79
N TYR A 279 -5.45 -4.06 3.13
CA TYR A 279 -4.85 -4.78 2.01
C TYR A 279 -5.57 -4.45 0.72
N ALA A 280 -4.84 -4.29 -0.38
CA ALA A 280 -5.42 -4.13 -1.71
C ALA A 280 -4.67 -4.95 -2.75
N ARG A 281 -5.44 -5.62 -3.63
CA ARG A 281 -4.96 -6.26 -4.85
C ARG A 281 -5.22 -5.35 -6.01
N LEU A 282 -4.14 -4.83 -6.57
CA LEU A 282 -4.13 -3.89 -7.68
C LEU A 282 -3.79 -4.62 -8.98
N GLN A 283 -4.45 -4.25 -10.07
CA GLN A 283 -4.16 -4.74 -11.41
C GLN A 283 -3.68 -3.58 -12.27
N TRP A 284 -2.56 -3.78 -12.95
CA TRP A 284 -2.04 -2.77 -13.87
C TRP A 284 -3.02 -2.56 -15.03
N ARG A 285 -3.44 -1.33 -15.24
CA ARG A 285 -4.18 -0.99 -16.45
C ARG A 285 -3.23 -1.05 -17.64
N PRO A 286 -3.61 -1.71 -18.75
CA PRO A 286 -2.82 -1.64 -19.94
C PRO A 286 -2.54 -0.18 -20.33
N SER A 287 -1.30 0.14 -20.66
CA SER A 287 -0.95 1.46 -21.21
C SER A 287 -1.80 1.65 -22.46
N GLY A 288 -2.80 2.54 -22.41
CA GLY A 288 -3.64 2.82 -23.57
C GLY A 288 -2.79 3.40 -24.69
N ASP A 289 -2.98 2.87 -25.91
CA ASP A 289 -2.45 3.42 -27.17
C ASP A 289 -2.93 4.86 -27.42
#